data_000867fe8743678fd73d368bbd35d5fb
#
_entry.id   000867fe8743678fd73d368bbd35d5fb
#
_cell.length_a   1.000
_cell.length_b   1.000
_cell.length_c   1.000
_cell.angle_alpha   90.00
_cell.angle_beta   90.00
_cell.angle_gamma   90.00
#
_symmetry.space_group_name_H-M   'P 1'
#
loop_
_entity.id
_entity.type
_entity.pdbx_description
1 polymer ?
#
loop_
_entity_poly.entity_id
_entity_poly.type
_entity_poly.pdbx_seq_one_letter_code
_entity_poly.pdbx_strand_id
1 'polypeptide(L)'
;MNKLRTNYLISYLKKVVLFVVVLALTVCLTGCEEQDELVLRVYSWEDYIDDGTDDNGIKIGNSVMEDFEEWYFEKYGVKVIVEYDTFATNEVMMNTLKTGKTSYDLICPSDYTIQKMIGNSPEENMLEEFDYTLRDQNGDLIIDNYKYLSPYLRNLFEEKGWDKYSIPYMWGTLGLIYNPEVVDHEDAKHWNILWDEKYKNQATAKDSVRDTYVIGVMEVYYDELMELREKYLNNEISQKEYSAHVQEIMNRCDDPNDPTEPGGTLEKIERALKDMKNNLYGFEVDNGKSDIVTGKIAINFAWSGDAVYSLDTAEYDNEEEPVYLYYSVPEEGSNVWFDGWVMPKGANKKLAQSFVNYLCSPEMAVRNMSFIGYTSGIIGDEVLDMINEWYGVLPYYYEDEEDPESTGWYFDGEILDIDYSADAEPKIIPNSNGENLYDIYINDTLIEEEVECYEVSLNHYFENADQEILDSIKPRYLKDGKVTVYVWERDRQFDTQYPSMEVLARCAIMEDFGIQNNAVMDMWENVKIGDIPFSITILVLGLLTLCLGALYTKRFMKARQKAKRRKIIE
;
A
#
# COMPACT_ATOMS: atom_id res chain seq x y z
N MET A 1 90.90 12.14 -1.02
CA MET A 1 89.93 12.37 0.08
C MET A 1 88.53 12.80 -0.40
N ASN A 2 88.35 13.52 -1.52
CA ASN A 2 87.01 13.97 -1.95
C ASN A 2 86.12 12.89 -2.51
N LYS A 3 86.58 11.83 -3.21
CA LYS A 3 85.75 10.77 -3.77
C LYS A 3 85.11 9.88 -2.70
N LEU A 4 85.75 9.63 -1.56
CA LEU A 4 85.21 8.85 -0.45
C LEU A 4 84.10 9.61 0.30
N ARG A 5 84.21 10.92 0.48
CA ARG A 5 83.14 11.72 1.10
C ARG A 5 81.89 11.83 0.23
N THR A 6 82.05 11.91 -1.09
CA THR A 6 80.91 11.94 -2.02
C THR A 6 80.15 10.60 -2.04
N ASN A 7 80.82 9.46 -1.99
CA ASN A 7 80.20 8.16 -1.94
C ASN A 7 79.48 7.90 -0.60
N TYR A 8 79.97 8.39 0.52
CA TYR A 8 79.32 8.34 1.80
C TYR A 8 78.03 9.19 1.83
N LEU A 9 78.07 10.40 1.26
CA LEU A 9 76.94 11.31 1.17
C LEU A 9 75.86 10.72 0.29
N ILE A 10 76.16 10.11 -0.85
CA ILE A 10 75.21 9.45 -1.76
C ILE A 10 74.57 8.22 -1.09
N SER A 11 75.35 7.44 -0.34
CA SER A 11 74.88 6.28 0.39
C SER A 11 73.90 6.71 1.52
N TYR A 12 74.20 7.79 2.22
CA TYR A 12 73.36 8.34 3.27
C TYR A 12 72.06 8.91 2.68
N LEU A 13 72.13 9.66 1.57
CA LEU A 13 70.95 10.15 0.86
C LEU A 13 70.02 9.02 0.39
N LYS A 14 70.60 7.95 -0.16
CA LYS A 14 69.83 6.74 -0.56
C LYS A 14 69.12 6.09 0.62
N LYS A 15 69.75 6.03 1.80
CA LYS A 15 69.11 5.51 3.01
C LYS A 15 68.00 6.40 3.54
N VAL A 16 68.17 7.73 3.48
CA VAL A 16 67.16 8.70 3.89
C VAL A 16 65.95 8.67 2.92
N VAL A 17 66.21 8.59 1.61
CA VAL A 17 65.14 8.47 0.61
C VAL A 17 64.39 7.17 0.77
N LEU A 18 65.12 6.05 1.01
CA LEU A 18 64.48 4.76 1.27
C LEU A 18 63.63 4.79 2.55
N PHE A 19 64.12 5.43 3.61
CA PHE A 19 63.35 5.60 4.87
C PHE A 19 62.12 6.45 4.69
N VAL A 20 62.20 7.56 3.93
CA VAL A 20 61.06 8.42 3.61
C VAL A 20 60.06 7.69 2.73
N VAL A 21 60.51 6.89 1.75
CA VAL A 21 59.61 6.07 0.91
C VAL A 21 58.93 4.96 1.73
N VAL A 22 59.66 4.30 2.64
CA VAL A 22 59.06 3.30 3.55
C VAL A 22 58.09 3.95 4.53
N LEU A 23 58.40 5.14 5.05
CA LEU A 23 57.49 5.89 5.92
C LEU A 23 56.23 6.36 5.16
N ALA A 24 56.36 6.81 3.91
CA ALA A 24 55.24 7.17 3.05
C ALA A 24 54.39 5.98 2.69
N LEU A 25 55.00 4.82 2.41
CA LEU A 25 54.30 3.56 2.16
C LEU A 25 53.56 3.03 3.42
N THR A 26 54.16 3.16 4.62
CA THR A 26 53.49 2.82 5.86
C THR A 26 52.30 3.75 6.15
N VAL A 27 52.41 5.05 5.91
CA VAL A 27 51.30 6.01 6.08
C VAL A 27 50.22 5.77 5.04
N CYS A 28 50.53 5.33 3.81
CA CYS A 28 49.54 4.93 2.82
C CYS A 28 48.88 3.58 3.13
N LEU A 29 49.54 2.70 3.89
CA LEU A 29 48.99 1.40 4.29
C LEU A 29 48.17 1.44 5.61
N THR A 30 48.26 2.51 6.38
CA THR A 30 47.49 2.73 7.60
C THR A 30 46.26 3.63 7.41
N GLY A 31 45.96 4.04 6.16
CA GLY A 31 44.93 5.01 5.81
C GLY A 31 43.72 4.48 5.05
N CYS A 32 43.50 3.16 5.06
CA CYS A 32 42.22 2.58 4.69
C CYS A 32 41.87 1.55 5.76
N GLU A 33 41.26 1.95 6.89
CA GLU A 33 40.24 1.14 7.47
C GLU A 33 39.13 1.11 6.41
N GLU A 34 38.94 -0.02 5.72
CA GLU A 34 37.65 -0.33 5.13
C GLU A 34 36.68 -0.25 6.31
N GLN A 35 35.94 0.84 6.43
CA GLN A 35 34.78 0.86 7.28
C GLN A 35 33.89 -0.28 6.76
N ASP A 36 33.62 -1.27 7.61
CA ASP A 36 32.68 -2.34 7.30
C ASP A 36 31.37 -1.66 6.86
N GLU A 37 31.06 -1.76 5.58
CA GLU A 37 29.85 -1.19 4.99
C GLU A 37 28.69 -2.10 5.41
N LEU A 38 27.67 -1.52 6.04
CA LEU A 38 26.48 -2.27 6.44
C LEU A 38 25.56 -2.41 5.21
N VAL A 39 24.92 -3.55 5.10
CA VAL A 39 23.90 -3.80 4.07
C VAL A 39 22.56 -4.02 4.74
N LEU A 40 21.55 -3.25 4.33
CA LEU A 40 20.14 -3.43 4.68
C LEU A 40 19.42 -4.08 3.51
N ARG A 41 18.85 -5.27 3.70
CA ARG A 41 18.09 -5.97 2.67
C ARG A 41 16.59 -5.80 2.91
N VAL A 42 15.95 -5.09 1.98
CA VAL A 42 14.53 -4.77 2.01
C VAL A 42 13.82 -5.53 0.91
N TYR A 43 12.63 -6.08 1.20
CA TYR A 43 11.80 -6.80 0.25
C TYR A 43 10.36 -6.28 0.33
N SER A 44 9.88 -5.65 -0.72
CA SER A 44 8.59 -4.96 -0.73
C SER A 44 7.87 -5.14 -2.06
N TRP A 45 6.79 -4.43 -2.26
CA TRP A 45 6.04 -4.38 -3.51
C TRP A 45 6.79 -3.57 -4.57
N GLU A 46 6.46 -3.76 -5.84
CA GLU A 46 6.90 -2.87 -6.93
C GLU A 46 6.25 -1.49 -6.75
N ASP A 47 6.94 -0.41 -7.12
CA ASP A 47 6.47 0.98 -7.08
C ASP A 47 5.85 1.40 -5.73
N TYR A 48 6.46 0.95 -4.62
CA TYR A 48 5.89 1.09 -3.27
C TYR A 48 6.76 1.92 -2.30
N ILE A 49 7.72 2.61 -2.83
CA ILE A 49 8.57 3.60 -2.14
C ILE A 49 9.17 4.50 -3.21
N ASP A 50 9.30 5.79 -2.95
CA ASP A 50 9.87 6.72 -3.92
C ASP A 50 11.32 6.33 -4.29
N ASP A 51 11.50 5.98 -5.54
CA ASP A 51 12.77 5.54 -6.12
C ASP A 51 13.56 6.68 -6.78
N GLY A 52 13.06 7.92 -6.68
CA GLY A 52 13.68 9.13 -7.24
C GLY A 52 13.50 9.28 -8.75
N THR A 53 12.50 8.59 -9.35
CA THR A 53 12.19 8.70 -10.78
C THR A 53 10.83 9.38 -11.01
N ASP A 54 10.65 9.94 -12.21
CA ASP A 54 9.34 10.38 -12.69
C ASP A 54 8.51 9.22 -13.28
N ASP A 55 7.29 9.50 -13.70
CA ASP A 55 6.37 8.52 -14.31
C ASP A 55 6.91 7.84 -15.58
N ASN A 56 7.96 8.39 -16.19
CA ASN A 56 8.66 7.79 -17.31
C ASN A 56 9.89 6.96 -16.89
N GLY A 57 10.14 6.84 -15.59
CA GLY A 57 11.30 6.17 -15.02
C GLY A 57 12.61 6.95 -15.20
N ILE A 58 12.53 8.28 -15.39
CA ILE A 58 13.70 9.15 -15.50
C ILE A 58 14.07 9.63 -14.11
N LYS A 59 15.34 9.43 -13.71
CA LYS A 59 15.82 9.88 -12.41
C LYS A 59 15.76 11.40 -12.29
N ILE A 60 14.99 11.91 -11.35
CA ILE A 60 14.78 13.34 -11.07
C ILE A 60 15.37 13.77 -9.72
N GLY A 61 15.66 12.82 -8.83
CA GLY A 61 16.24 13.09 -7.51
C GLY A 61 16.85 11.83 -6.89
N ASN A 62 17.22 11.92 -5.61
CA ASN A 62 17.58 10.74 -4.85
C ASN A 62 16.33 9.91 -4.55
N SER A 63 16.48 8.59 -4.47
CA SER A 63 15.46 7.73 -3.89
C SER A 63 15.42 7.89 -2.36
N VAL A 64 14.32 7.48 -1.74
CA VAL A 64 14.22 7.38 -0.27
C VAL A 64 15.32 6.48 0.31
N MET A 65 15.76 5.46 -0.42
CA MET A 65 16.85 4.58 -0.01
C MET A 65 18.19 5.33 0.01
N GLU A 66 18.51 6.10 -1.05
CA GLU A 66 19.74 6.91 -1.14
C GLU A 66 19.77 7.99 -0.04
N ASP A 67 18.65 8.67 0.21
CA ASP A 67 18.57 9.68 1.27
C ASP A 67 18.68 9.05 2.67
N PHE A 68 18.14 7.86 2.88
CA PHE A 68 18.39 7.12 4.12
C PHE A 68 19.86 6.76 4.31
N GLU A 69 20.56 6.33 3.26
CA GLU A 69 22.00 6.04 3.31
C GLU A 69 22.80 7.27 3.74
N GLU A 70 22.48 8.45 3.18
CA GLU A 70 23.09 9.72 3.54
C GLU A 70 22.74 10.12 4.97
N TRP A 71 21.46 10.09 5.34
CA TRP A 71 20.99 10.38 6.70
C TRP A 71 21.64 9.48 7.75
N TYR A 72 21.76 8.17 7.47
CA TYR A 72 22.37 7.22 8.39
C TYR A 72 23.88 7.51 8.56
N PHE A 73 24.54 7.83 7.46
CA PHE A 73 25.96 8.22 7.49
C PHE A 73 26.18 9.52 8.27
N GLU A 74 25.37 10.54 8.06
CA GLU A 74 25.47 11.81 8.80
C GLU A 74 25.24 11.61 10.30
N LYS A 75 24.26 10.80 10.65
CA LYS A 75 23.87 10.57 12.05
C LYS A 75 24.85 9.67 12.81
N TYR A 76 25.36 8.62 12.18
CA TYR A 76 26.14 7.58 12.84
C TYR A 76 27.59 7.45 12.36
N GLY A 77 27.98 8.10 11.27
CA GLY A 77 29.32 8.00 10.67
C GLY A 77 29.62 6.63 10.06
N VAL A 78 28.61 5.82 9.78
CA VAL A 78 28.72 4.46 9.23
C VAL A 78 28.02 4.42 7.89
N LYS A 79 28.70 3.90 6.87
CA LYS A 79 28.09 3.71 5.55
C LYS A 79 27.12 2.53 5.55
N VAL A 80 25.98 2.74 4.93
CA VAL A 80 24.96 1.72 4.66
C VAL A 80 24.71 1.66 3.17
N ILE A 81 24.38 0.49 2.66
CA ILE A 81 23.79 0.28 1.34
C ILE A 81 22.42 -0.39 1.56
N VAL A 82 21.39 0.15 0.94
CA VAL A 82 20.06 -0.46 0.92
C VAL A 82 19.91 -1.29 -0.36
N GLU A 83 19.85 -2.61 -0.22
CA GLU A 83 19.49 -3.53 -1.28
C GLU A 83 17.97 -3.72 -1.26
N TYR A 84 17.26 -3.15 -2.24
CA TYR A 84 15.80 -3.18 -2.33
C TYR A 84 15.37 -4.15 -3.43
N ASP A 85 14.73 -5.24 -3.03
CA ASP A 85 14.14 -6.24 -3.93
C ASP A 85 12.61 -6.13 -3.90
N THR A 86 11.93 -6.55 -4.98
CA THR A 86 10.47 -6.48 -5.08
C THR A 86 9.82 -7.86 -5.27
N PHE A 87 8.53 -7.94 -4.88
CA PHE A 87 7.69 -9.11 -5.11
C PHE A 87 6.32 -8.70 -5.65
N ALA A 88 5.78 -9.53 -6.52
CA ALA A 88 4.47 -9.28 -7.14
C ALA A 88 3.29 -9.76 -6.28
N THR A 89 3.47 -10.75 -5.38
CA THR A 89 2.41 -11.28 -4.50
C THR A 89 2.99 -11.77 -3.18
N ASN A 90 2.16 -11.74 -2.12
CA ASN A 90 2.50 -12.30 -0.81
C ASN A 90 2.92 -13.78 -0.89
N GLU A 91 2.32 -14.56 -1.79
CA GLU A 91 2.62 -15.98 -1.99
C GLU A 91 4.02 -16.18 -2.58
N VAL A 92 4.42 -15.35 -3.54
CA VAL A 92 5.79 -15.35 -4.12
C VAL A 92 6.79 -14.97 -3.04
N MET A 93 6.53 -13.93 -2.28
CA MET A 93 7.36 -13.50 -1.15
C MET A 93 7.54 -14.63 -0.13
N MET A 94 6.43 -15.24 0.36
CA MET A 94 6.46 -16.32 1.33
C MET A 94 7.21 -17.56 0.80
N ASN A 95 7.07 -17.89 -0.47
CA ASN A 95 7.83 -18.99 -1.09
C ASN A 95 9.32 -18.68 -1.16
N THR A 96 9.70 -17.45 -1.45
CA THR A 96 11.11 -17.00 -1.46
C THR A 96 11.74 -17.18 -0.08
N LEU A 97 11.07 -16.75 0.99
CA LEU A 97 11.53 -16.92 2.36
C LEU A 97 11.71 -18.40 2.74
N LYS A 98 10.75 -19.27 2.37
CA LYS A 98 10.83 -20.71 2.65
C LYS A 98 12.00 -21.39 1.95
N THR A 99 12.46 -20.87 0.81
CA THR A 99 13.64 -21.44 0.14
C THR A 99 14.95 -21.21 0.90
N GLY A 100 15.00 -20.18 1.77
CA GLY A 100 16.16 -19.81 2.59
C GLY A 100 17.40 -19.41 1.79
N LYS A 101 17.26 -19.05 0.51
CA LYS A 101 18.38 -18.68 -0.37
C LYS A 101 18.81 -17.23 -0.17
N THR A 102 17.90 -16.36 0.21
CA THR A 102 18.13 -14.95 0.49
C THR A 102 17.61 -14.65 1.88
N SER A 103 18.33 -13.85 2.65
CA SER A 103 17.89 -13.31 3.93
C SER A 103 17.61 -11.84 3.76
N TYR A 104 16.47 -11.40 4.28
CA TYR A 104 16.06 -10.00 4.31
C TYR A 104 16.06 -9.49 5.74
N ASP A 105 16.28 -8.18 5.90
CA ASP A 105 16.21 -7.49 7.19
C ASP A 105 14.84 -6.86 7.41
N LEU A 106 14.18 -6.44 6.33
CA LEU A 106 12.82 -5.89 6.34
C LEU A 106 12.00 -6.46 5.18
N ILE A 107 10.73 -6.68 5.45
CA ILE A 107 9.73 -7.05 4.44
C ILE A 107 8.47 -6.24 4.72
N CYS A 108 7.72 -5.85 3.67
CA CYS A 108 6.46 -5.13 3.78
C CYS A 108 5.29 -5.95 3.21
N PRO A 109 4.80 -7.00 3.91
CA PRO A 109 3.66 -7.79 3.49
C PRO A 109 2.32 -7.17 3.92
N SER A 110 1.23 -7.70 3.36
CA SER A 110 -0.13 -7.37 3.81
C SER A 110 -0.49 -8.05 5.14
N ASP A 111 -1.51 -7.51 5.80
CA ASP A 111 -2.03 -7.86 7.13
C ASP A 111 -2.21 -9.37 7.37
N TYR A 112 -2.95 -10.08 6.49
CA TYR A 112 -3.16 -11.52 6.62
C TYR A 112 -1.87 -12.33 6.51
N THR A 113 -0.88 -11.82 5.79
CA THR A 113 0.42 -12.44 5.68
C THR A 113 1.27 -12.15 6.92
N ILE A 114 1.18 -10.94 7.49
CA ILE A 114 1.76 -10.61 8.80
C ILE A 114 1.26 -11.60 9.84
N GLN A 115 -0.06 -11.81 9.92
CA GLN A 115 -0.67 -12.79 10.83
C GLN A 115 -0.09 -14.20 10.61
N LYS A 116 0.01 -14.62 9.35
CA LYS A 116 0.59 -15.93 8.98
C LYS A 116 2.06 -16.06 9.37
N MET A 117 2.85 -14.99 9.26
CA MET A 117 4.27 -14.97 9.65
C MET A 117 4.45 -14.97 11.17
N ILE A 118 3.53 -14.35 11.93
CA ILE A 118 3.48 -14.45 13.39
C ILE A 118 3.19 -15.90 13.81
N GLY A 119 2.29 -16.58 13.10
CA GLY A 119 1.89 -17.98 13.39
C GLY A 119 1.06 -18.10 14.68
N ASN A 120 0.65 -19.33 14.99
CA ASN A 120 -0.16 -19.64 16.16
C ASN A 120 0.66 -20.12 17.37
N SER A 121 1.97 -20.27 17.21
CA SER A 121 2.90 -20.69 18.26
C SER A 121 4.28 -20.03 18.10
N PRO A 122 5.09 -19.97 19.18
CA PRO A 122 6.44 -19.43 19.10
C PRO A 122 7.35 -20.14 18.10
N GLU A 123 7.10 -21.43 17.84
CA GLU A 123 7.87 -22.25 16.88
C GLU A 123 7.51 -21.92 15.43
N GLU A 124 6.28 -21.48 15.18
CA GLU A 124 5.81 -21.05 13.86
C GLU A 124 6.19 -19.62 13.55
N ASN A 125 6.44 -18.80 14.57
CA ASN A 125 6.77 -17.39 14.41
C ASN A 125 8.05 -17.20 13.60
N MET A 126 7.95 -16.49 12.49
CA MET A 126 9.05 -16.19 11.55
C MET A 126 9.68 -14.81 11.80
N LEU A 127 9.14 -14.01 12.74
CA LEU A 127 9.47 -12.61 12.91
C LEU A 127 10.25 -12.32 14.19
N GLU A 128 11.11 -11.31 14.13
CA GLU A 128 11.68 -10.62 15.29
C GLU A 128 10.68 -9.60 15.82
N GLU A 129 10.69 -9.39 17.14
CA GLU A 129 9.91 -8.30 17.72
C GLU A 129 10.64 -6.95 17.55
N PHE A 130 9.89 -5.88 17.28
CA PHE A 130 10.38 -4.52 17.40
C PHE A 130 10.72 -4.20 18.85
N ASP A 131 11.82 -3.49 19.04
CA ASP A 131 12.27 -3.06 20.36
C ASP A 131 12.16 -1.53 20.47
N TYR A 132 11.04 -1.08 21.00
CA TYR A 132 10.74 0.35 21.19
C TYR A 132 11.59 1.00 22.31
N THR A 133 12.44 0.23 23.00
CA THR A 133 13.36 0.73 24.04
C THR A 133 14.80 0.82 23.57
N LEU A 134 15.09 0.32 22.36
CA LEU A 134 16.42 0.28 21.80
C LEU A 134 16.94 1.70 21.55
N ARG A 135 18.15 1.96 22.03
CA ARG A 135 18.77 3.28 21.93
C ARG A 135 20.07 3.21 21.12
N ASP A 136 20.36 4.32 20.48
CA ASP A 136 21.62 4.52 19.77
C ASP A 136 22.77 4.88 20.74
N GLN A 137 23.95 5.15 20.16
CA GLN A 137 25.16 5.53 20.89
C GLN A 137 25.05 6.89 21.62
N ASN A 138 24.10 7.74 21.21
CA ASN A 138 23.84 9.05 21.80
C ASN A 138 22.81 8.96 22.93
N GLY A 139 22.15 7.81 23.06
CA GLY A 139 21.08 7.56 24.03
C GLY A 139 19.68 7.87 23.51
N ASP A 140 19.55 8.22 22.22
CA ASP A 140 18.28 8.49 21.56
C ASP A 140 17.58 7.19 21.16
N LEU A 141 16.25 7.17 21.19
CA LEU A 141 15.47 6.02 20.71
C LEU A 141 15.73 5.80 19.22
N ILE A 142 15.89 4.54 18.82
CA ILE A 142 16.04 4.17 17.41
C ILE A 142 14.74 4.34 16.65
N ILE A 143 13.62 4.03 17.29
CA ILE A 143 12.25 4.19 16.75
C ILE A 143 11.54 5.30 17.56
N ASP A 144 11.91 6.55 17.35
CA ASP A 144 11.24 7.70 17.95
C ASP A 144 10.03 8.16 17.13
N ASN A 145 10.13 8.11 15.80
CA ASN A 145 9.07 8.55 14.90
C ASN A 145 7.81 7.66 14.92
N TYR A 146 7.85 6.51 15.59
CA TYR A 146 6.65 5.71 15.83
C TYR A 146 5.52 6.49 16.53
N LYS A 147 5.86 7.56 17.25
CA LYS A 147 4.88 8.47 17.87
C LYS A 147 3.94 9.12 16.84
N TYR A 148 4.39 9.31 15.59
CA TYR A 148 3.59 9.86 14.49
C TYR A 148 2.61 8.84 13.87
N LEU A 149 2.71 7.56 14.22
CA LEU A 149 1.72 6.59 13.75
C LEU A 149 0.35 6.92 14.35
N SER A 150 -0.66 7.01 13.49
CA SER A 150 -2.04 7.28 13.89
C SER A 150 -2.50 6.35 15.02
N PRO A 151 -3.04 6.88 16.11
CA PRO A 151 -3.58 6.06 17.19
C PRO A 151 -4.68 5.09 16.72
N TYR A 152 -5.45 5.47 15.72
CA TYR A 152 -6.45 4.59 15.11
C TYR A 152 -5.80 3.28 14.59
N LEU A 153 -4.74 3.40 13.80
CA LEU A 153 -4.02 2.24 13.26
C LEU A 153 -3.23 1.49 14.32
N ARG A 154 -2.58 2.22 15.22
CA ARG A 154 -1.85 1.63 16.35
C ARG A 154 -2.76 0.75 17.20
N ASN A 155 -3.94 1.23 17.55
CA ASN A 155 -4.92 0.47 18.32
C ASN A 155 -5.39 -0.81 17.59
N LEU A 156 -5.61 -0.75 16.27
CA LEU A 156 -5.97 -1.94 15.50
C LEU A 156 -4.89 -3.02 15.55
N PHE A 157 -3.61 -2.63 15.45
CA PHE A 157 -2.49 -3.57 15.55
C PHE A 157 -2.32 -4.11 16.97
N GLU A 158 -2.49 -3.28 18.01
CA GLU A 158 -2.46 -3.69 19.41
C GLU A 158 -3.59 -4.69 19.73
N GLU A 159 -4.82 -4.44 19.27
CA GLU A 159 -5.96 -5.36 19.47
C GLU A 159 -5.73 -6.74 18.84
N LYS A 160 -5.01 -6.80 17.73
CA LYS A 160 -4.61 -8.05 17.06
C LYS A 160 -3.31 -8.66 17.64
N GLY A 161 -2.56 -7.93 18.48
CA GLY A 161 -1.25 -8.32 18.99
C GLY A 161 -0.14 -8.30 17.94
N TRP A 162 -0.33 -7.51 16.87
CA TRP A 162 0.64 -7.36 15.78
C TRP A 162 1.65 -6.25 16.01
N ASP A 163 1.34 -5.31 16.90
CA ASP A 163 2.18 -4.15 17.28
C ASP A 163 3.62 -4.50 17.64
N LYS A 164 3.85 -5.70 18.17
CA LYS A 164 5.21 -6.20 18.49
C LYS A 164 6.00 -6.59 17.26
N TYR A 165 5.35 -6.98 16.18
CA TYR A 165 5.96 -7.62 15.02
C TYR A 165 5.90 -6.77 13.76
N SER A 166 5.00 -5.79 13.71
CA SER A 166 4.77 -4.99 12.52
C SER A 166 4.48 -3.53 12.83
N ILE A 167 4.96 -2.65 11.95
CA ILE A 167 4.63 -1.22 11.96
C ILE A 167 3.89 -0.93 10.65
N PRO A 168 2.64 -0.43 10.72
CA PRO A 168 1.87 -0.03 9.53
C PRO A 168 2.63 0.94 8.64
N TYR A 169 2.52 0.74 7.34
CA TYR A 169 3.13 1.59 6.33
C TYR A 169 2.06 2.30 5.51
N MET A 170 1.40 1.58 4.60
CA MET A 170 0.28 2.08 3.83
C MET A 170 -0.99 1.32 4.19
N TRP A 171 -2.13 1.96 4.02
CA TRP A 171 -3.43 1.36 4.32
C TRP A 171 -4.52 1.93 3.42
N GLY A 172 -5.68 1.29 3.43
CA GLY A 172 -6.82 1.76 2.68
C GLY A 172 -8.01 0.82 2.78
N THR A 173 -8.99 1.04 1.90
CA THR A 173 -10.21 0.26 1.81
C THR A 173 -10.33 -0.43 0.46
N LEU A 174 -11.19 -1.43 0.36
CA LEU A 174 -11.71 -1.95 -0.90
C LEU A 174 -13.03 -1.28 -1.23
N GLY A 175 -13.27 -1.02 -2.51
CA GLY A 175 -14.50 -0.40 -2.95
C GLY A 175 -14.70 -0.47 -4.46
N LEU A 176 -15.62 0.36 -4.93
CA LEU A 176 -15.99 0.46 -6.33
C LEU A 176 -15.60 1.83 -6.87
N ILE A 177 -14.72 1.86 -7.88
CA ILE A 177 -14.57 3.04 -8.73
C ILE A 177 -15.67 2.97 -9.77
N TYR A 178 -16.36 4.08 -10.02
CA TYR A 178 -17.44 4.09 -11.01
C TYR A 178 -17.55 5.43 -11.74
N ASN A 179 -18.04 5.37 -12.98
CA ASN A 179 -18.34 6.53 -13.79
C ASN A 179 -19.83 6.93 -13.60
N PRO A 180 -20.15 8.09 -12.98
CA PRO A 180 -21.52 8.50 -12.68
C PRO A 180 -22.35 8.83 -13.92
N GLU A 181 -21.74 9.01 -15.08
CA GLU A 181 -22.48 9.16 -16.35
C GLU A 181 -23.16 7.86 -16.81
N VAL A 182 -22.68 6.71 -16.31
CA VAL A 182 -23.19 5.37 -16.67
C VAL A 182 -23.83 4.67 -15.48
N VAL A 183 -23.29 4.89 -14.28
CA VAL A 183 -23.64 4.20 -13.04
C VAL A 183 -24.38 5.15 -12.11
N ASP A 184 -25.53 4.73 -11.62
CA ASP A 184 -26.27 5.47 -10.61
C ASP A 184 -25.54 5.43 -9.27
N HIS A 185 -25.43 6.57 -8.56
CA HIS A 185 -24.80 6.64 -7.25
C HIS A 185 -25.44 5.69 -6.22
N GLU A 186 -26.76 5.48 -6.30
CA GLU A 186 -27.46 4.55 -5.39
C GLU A 186 -27.10 3.09 -5.68
N ASP A 187 -26.90 2.71 -6.95
CA ASP A 187 -26.50 1.36 -7.32
C ASP A 187 -25.05 1.08 -6.83
N ALA A 188 -24.16 2.11 -6.86
CA ALA A 188 -22.77 1.97 -6.41
C ALA A 188 -22.60 1.87 -4.88
N LYS A 189 -23.66 2.06 -4.11
CA LYS A 189 -23.65 1.85 -2.65
C LYS A 189 -23.65 0.39 -2.23
N HIS A 190 -23.81 -0.54 -3.14
CA HIS A 190 -23.98 -1.95 -2.86
C HIS A 190 -23.09 -2.83 -3.74
N TRP A 191 -22.52 -3.89 -3.15
CA TRP A 191 -21.71 -4.86 -3.90
C TRP A 191 -22.49 -5.60 -4.97
N ASN A 192 -23.82 -5.77 -4.82
CA ASN A 192 -24.68 -6.47 -5.75
C ASN A 192 -24.69 -5.86 -7.17
N ILE A 193 -24.22 -4.64 -7.36
CA ILE A 193 -24.00 -4.01 -8.67
C ILE A 193 -23.13 -4.90 -9.59
N LEU A 194 -22.19 -5.67 -9.02
CA LEU A 194 -21.34 -6.59 -9.79
C LEU A 194 -22.10 -7.81 -10.34
N TRP A 195 -23.29 -8.09 -9.81
CA TRP A 195 -24.21 -9.14 -10.28
C TRP A 195 -25.36 -8.59 -11.13
N ASP A 196 -25.57 -7.27 -11.17
CA ASP A 196 -26.69 -6.67 -11.90
C ASP A 196 -26.48 -6.75 -13.42
N GLU A 197 -27.42 -7.38 -14.12
CA GLU A 197 -27.41 -7.49 -15.59
C GLU A 197 -27.43 -6.12 -16.30
N LYS A 198 -27.86 -5.04 -15.63
CA LYS A 198 -27.80 -3.66 -16.12
C LYS A 198 -26.37 -3.26 -16.49
N TYR A 199 -25.39 -3.75 -15.72
CA TYR A 199 -23.96 -3.42 -15.88
C TYR A 199 -23.15 -4.57 -16.48
N LYS A 200 -23.81 -5.52 -17.14
CA LYS A 200 -23.14 -6.69 -17.72
C LYS A 200 -22.03 -6.31 -18.69
N ASN A 201 -20.85 -6.91 -18.51
CA ASN A 201 -19.61 -6.65 -19.23
C ASN A 201 -19.10 -5.20 -19.10
N GLN A 202 -19.49 -4.47 -18.07
CA GLN A 202 -19.05 -3.12 -17.78
C GLN A 202 -18.27 -3.00 -16.45
N ALA A 203 -18.10 -4.11 -15.76
CA ALA A 203 -17.40 -4.16 -14.48
C ALA A 203 -16.19 -5.10 -14.53
N THR A 204 -15.12 -4.75 -13.84
CA THR A 204 -13.99 -5.64 -13.55
C THR A 204 -13.88 -5.89 -12.05
N ALA A 205 -13.28 -7.02 -11.68
CA ALA A 205 -12.96 -7.35 -10.30
C ALA A 205 -11.50 -7.84 -10.19
N LYS A 206 -10.92 -7.76 -8.99
CA LYS A 206 -9.53 -8.16 -8.75
C LYS A 206 -9.33 -9.67 -8.93
N ASP A 207 -8.29 -10.09 -9.65
CA ASP A 207 -7.80 -11.48 -9.68
C ASP A 207 -7.01 -11.78 -8.39
N SER A 208 -7.65 -11.54 -7.27
CA SER A 208 -7.16 -11.81 -5.92
C SER A 208 -8.16 -12.66 -5.18
N VAL A 209 -7.72 -13.82 -4.71
CA VAL A 209 -8.60 -14.73 -3.96
C VAL A 209 -9.14 -14.07 -2.69
N ARG A 210 -8.29 -13.28 -2.01
CA ARG A 210 -8.65 -12.61 -0.75
C ARG A 210 -9.70 -11.54 -0.97
N ASP A 211 -9.41 -10.59 -1.83
CA ASP A 211 -10.27 -9.45 -2.07
C ASP A 211 -11.62 -9.88 -2.65
N THR A 212 -11.59 -10.80 -3.63
CA THR A 212 -12.82 -11.31 -4.25
C THR A 212 -13.63 -12.22 -3.32
N TYR A 213 -12.96 -12.92 -2.38
CA TYR A 213 -13.66 -13.68 -1.34
C TYR A 213 -14.51 -12.77 -0.46
N VAL A 214 -13.97 -11.62 -0.04
CA VAL A 214 -14.68 -10.65 0.81
C VAL A 214 -15.98 -10.19 0.18
N ILE A 215 -15.95 -9.77 -1.09
CA ILE A 215 -17.20 -9.33 -1.75
C ILE A 215 -18.19 -10.48 -1.93
N GLY A 216 -17.71 -11.71 -2.13
CA GLY A 216 -18.56 -12.89 -2.13
C GLY A 216 -19.24 -13.15 -0.77
N VAL A 217 -18.53 -12.89 0.35
CA VAL A 217 -19.12 -12.93 1.70
C VAL A 217 -20.17 -11.84 1.86
N MET A 218 -19.85 -10.59 1.46
CA MET A 218 -20.77 -9.45 1.59
C MET A 218 -22.07 -9.69 0.82
N GLU A 219 -22.01 -10.27 -0.38
CA GLU A 219 -23.18 -10.63 -1.16
C GLU A 219 -23.99 -11.77 -0.49
N VAL A 220 -23.32 -12.84 -0.06
CA VAL A 220 -23.99 -14.02 0.53
C VAL A 220 -24.68 -13.68 1.85
N TYR A 221 -24.12 -12.78 2.64
CA TYR A 221 -24.64 -12.37 3.95
C TYR A 221 -25.26 -10.96 3.94
N TYR A 222 -25.66 -10.47 2.76
CA TYR A 222 -26.24 -9.14 2.58
C TYR A 222 -27.34 -8.82 3.59
N ASP A 223 -28.36 -9.69 3.71
CA ASP A 223 -29.49 -9.46 4.61
C ASP A 223 -29.07 -9.33 6.08
N GLU A 224 -28.11 -10.18 6.52
CA GLU A 224 -27.58 -10.16 7.88
C GLU A 224 -26.79 -8.88 8.16
N LEU A 225 -25.97 -8.45 7.21
CA LEU A 225 -25.17 -7.22 7.30
C LEU A 225 -26.05 -5.97 7.31
N MET A 226 -27.08 -5.91 6.47
CA MET A 226 -27.98 -4.76 6.42
C MET A 226 -28.87 -4.68 7.67
N GLU A 227 -29.34 -5.81 8.24
CA GLU A 227 -30.05 -5.81 9.53
C GLU A 227 -29.13 -5.32 10.66
N LEU A 228 -27.86 -5.74 10.64
CA LEU A 228 -26.87 -5.30 11.62
C LEU A 228 -26.58 -3.80 11.51
N ARG A 229 -26.45 -3.29 10.28
CA ARG A 229 -26.28 -1.85 10.00
C ARG A 229 -27.49 -1.03 10.49
N GLU A 230 -28.71 -1.51 10.25
CA GLU A 230 -29.92 -0.85 10.74
C GLU A 230 -29.94 -0.74 12.28
N LYS A 231 -29.57 -1.81 12.99
CA LYS A 231 -29.45 -1.78 14.46
C LYS A 231 -28.42 -0.76 14.93
N TYR A 232 -27.28 -0.65 14.24
CA TYR A 232 -26.27 0.35 14.55
C TYR A 232 -26.76 1.78 14.32
N LEU A 233 -27.37 2.07 13.17
CA LEU A 233 -27.91 3.39 12.85
C LEU A 233 -29.03 3.82 13.79
N ASN A 234 -29.83 2.86 14.28
CA ASN A 234 -30.87 3.07 15.28
C ASN A 234 -30.32 3.19 16.73
N ASN A 235 -28.99 3.12 16.93
CA ASN A 235 -28.33 3.09 18.25
C ASN A 235 -28.79 1.94 19.16
N GLU A 236 -29.20 0.80 18.59
CA GLU A 236 -29.56 -0.41 19.32
C GLU A 236 -28.32 -1.19 19.74
N ILE A 237 -27.23 -1.07 18.99
CA ILE A 237 -25.89 -1.58 19.29
C ILE A 237 -24.85 -0.49 19.17
N SER A 238 -23.75 -0.63 19.90
CA SER A 238 -22.62 0.29 19.82
C SER A 238 -21.81 0.08 18.54
N GLN A 239 -21.04 1.09 18.12
CA GLN A 239 -20.10 0.97 17.01
C GLN A 239 -19.14 -0.22 17.19
N LYS A 240 -18.63 -0.42 18.42
CA LYS A 240 -17.71 -1.53 18.72
C LYS A 240 -18.38 -2.90 18.50
N GLU A 241 -19.65 -3.06 18.92
CA GLU A 241 -20.41 -4.30 18.68
C GLU A 241 -20.67 -4.48 17.18
N TYR A 242 -21.05 -3.41 16.49
CA TYR A 242 -21.26 -3.43 15.04
C TYR A 242 -20.00 -3.90 14.31
N SER A 243 -18.87 -3.22 14.51
CA SER A 243 -17.60 -3.57 13.85
C SER A 243 -17.13 -5.00 14.19
N ALA A 244 -17.35 -5.46 15.44
CA ALA A 244 -17.00 -6.83 15.83
C ALA A 244 -17.83 -7.90 15.08
N HIS A 245 -19.12 -7.64 14.83
CA HIS A 245 -19.96 -8.56 14.05
C HIS A 245 -19.59 -8.53 12.56
N VAL A 246 -19.31 -7.34 11.99
CA VAL A 246 -18.83 -7.24 10.60
C VAL A 246 -17.51 -8.01 10.44
N GLN A 247 -16.57 -7.87 11.40
CA GLN A 247 -15.32 -8.63 11.44
C GLN A 247 -15.56 -10.15 11.43
N GLU A 248 -16.51 -10.63 12.22
CA GLU A 248 -16.87 -12.05 12.28
C GLU A 248 -17.47 -12.54 10.95
N ILE A 249 -18.46 -11.80 10.41
CA ILE A 249 -19.14 -12.18 9.16
C ILE A 249 -18.15 -12.20 8.00
N MET A 250 -17.33 -11.16 7.84
CA MET A 250 -16.38 -11.05 6.73
C MET A 250 -15.37 -12.19 6.71
N ASN A 251 -14.98 -12.71 7.87
CA ASN A 251 -13.99 -13.78 7.99
C ASN A 251 -14.62 -15.19 8.11
N ARG A 252 -15.91 -15.33 7.89
CA ARG A 252 -16.57 -16.65 7.85
C ARG A 252 -16.01 -17.51 6.73
N CYS A 253 -15.59 -18.71 7.09
CA CYS A 253 -15.02 -19.68 6.16
C CYS A 253 -15.32 -21.10 6.65
N ASP A 254 -16.59 -21.52 6.54
CA ASP A 254 -17.03 -22.84 7.01
C ASP A 254 -16.71 -23.93 6.00
N ASP A 255 -16.27 -25.10 6.52
CA ASP A 255 -15.96 -26.26 5.69
C ASP A 255 -17.28 -26.79 5.04
N PRO A 256 -17.33 -26.91 3.69
CA PRO A 256 -18.49 -27.46 2.99
C PRO A 256 -18.79 -28.93 3.37
N ASN A 257 -17.80 -29.61 3.98
CA ASN A 257 -17.98 -30.96 4.48
C ASN A 257 -18.48 -31.02 5.93
N ASP A 258 -18.74 -29.87 6.58
CA ASP A 258 -19.32 -29.85 7.90
C ASP A 258 -20.79 -30.37 7.81
N PRO A 259 -21.10 -31.51 8.43
CA PRO A 259 -22.46 -32.06 8.35
C PRO A 259 -23.50 -31.22 9.08
N THR A 260 -23.09 -30.22 9.86
CA THR A 260 -24.01 -29.33 10.60
C THR A 260 -24.53 -28.18 9.73
N GLU A 261 -23.83 -27.82 8.65
CA GLU A 261 -24.24 -26.81 7.67
C GLU A 261 -24.11 -27.33 6.23
N PRO A 262 -25.08 -28.08 5.69
CA PRO A 262 -25.04 -28.51 4.30
C PRO A 262 -25.11 -27.31 3.35
N GLY A 263 -24.08 -27.13 2.52
CA GLY A 263 -23.89 -26.00 1.65
C GLY A 263 -23.23 -24.81 2.37
N GLY A 264 -22.16 -25.07 3.15
CA GLY A 264 -21.44 -24.11 3.97
C GLY A 264 -21.00 -22.83 3.23
N THR A 265 -20.44 -21.89 3.95
CA THR A 265 -20.05 -20.56 3.46
C THR A 265 -19.24 -20.62 2.16
N LEU A 266 -18.23 -21.50 2.06
CA LEU A 266 -17.42 -21.66 0.85
C LEU A 266 -18.23 -22.04 -0.39
N GLU A 267 -19.20 -22.97 -0.29
CA GLU A 267 -20.01 -23.37 -1.44
C GLU A 267 -20.98 -22.26 -1.88
N LYS A 268 -21.51 -21.49 -0.92
CA LYS A 268 -22.37 -20.33 -1.22
C LYS A 268 -21.58 -19.25 -1.94
N ILE A 269 -20.38 -18.94 -1.43
CA ILE A 269 -19.48 -17.94 -2.04
C ILE A 269 -19.02 -18.39 -3.42
N GLU A 270 -18.62 -19.66 -3.61
CA GLU A 270 -18.24 -20.17 -4.93
C GLU A 270 -19.35 -19.96 -5.95
N ARG A 271 -20.60 -20.23 -5.59
CA ARG A 271 -21.76 -20.00 -6.49
C ARG A 271 -21.94 -18.52 -6.80
N ALA A 272 -21.95 -17.66 -5.77
CA ALA A 272 -22.10 -16.22 -5.95
C ALA A 272 -20.99 -15.65 -6.85
N LEU A 273 -19.74 -16.03 -6.63
CA LEU A 273 -18.61 -15.56 -7.44
C LEU A 273 -18.63 -16.09 -8.88
N LYS A 274 -19.13 -17.30 -9.13
CA LYS A 274 -19.36 -17.82 -10.49
C LYS A 274 -20.44 -17.02 -11.22
N ASP A 275 -21.51 -16.66 -10.52
CA ASP A 275 -22.58 -15.83 -11.07
C ASP A 275 -22.05 -14.42 -11.37
N MET A 276 -21.30 -13.80 -10.45
CA MET A 276 -20.61 -12.52 -10.66
C MET A 276 -19.72 -12.56 -11.91
N LYS A 277 -18.85 -13.57 -12.01
CA LYS A 277 -17.94 -13.74 -13.15
C LYS A 277 -18.68 -13.73 -14.50
N ASN A 278 -19.87 -14.32 -14.58
CA ASN A 278 -20.67 -14.34 -15.81
C ASN A 278 -21.21 -12.94 -16.18
N ASN A 279 -21.21 -12.01 -15.23
CA ASN A 279 -21.64 -10.63 -15.40
C ASN A 279 -20.47 -9.68 -15.69
N LEU A 280 -19.28 -9.95 -15.15
CA LEU A 280 -18.09 -9.12 -15.31
C LEU A 280 -17.58 -9.04 -16.76
N TYR A 281 -16.89 -7.96 -17.09
CA TYR A 281 -15.97 -7.89 -18.24
C TYR A 281 -14.80 -8.86 -18.05
N GLY A 282 -14.25 -8.97 -16.85
CA GLY A 282 -13.22 -9.90 -16.47
C GLY A 282 -12.61 -9.67 -15.10
N PHE A 283 -11.73 -10.59 -14.70
CA PHE A 283 -10.83 -10.38 -13.58
C PHE A 283 -9.54 -9.69 -14.05
N GLU A 284 -8.98 -8.82 -13.23
CA GLU A 284 -7.77 -8.08 -13.53
C GLU A 284 -6.91 -7.86 -12.27
N VAL A 285 -5.66 -7.48 -12.42
CA VAL A 285 -4.77 -7.12 -11.31
C VAL A 285 -4.55 -5.60 -11.29
N ASP A 286 -4.03 -5.01 -12.38
CA ASP A 286 -3.69 -3.58 -12.46
C ASP A 286 -4.39 -2.84 -13.60
N ASN A 287 -4.84 -3.55 -14.64
CA ASN A 287 -5.43 -2.93 -15.83
C ASN A 287 -6.74 -2.18 -15.56
N GLY A 288 -7.42 -2.48 -14.47
CA GLY A 288 -8.70 -1.87 -14.11
C GLY A 288 -8.60 -0.35 -13.98
N LYS A 289 -7.50 0.16 -13.41
CA LYS A 289 -7.24 1.61 -13.29
C LYS A 289 -7.30 2.32 -14.65
N SER A 290 -6.57 1.83 -15.64
CA SER A 290 -6.54 2.43 -16.98
C SER A 290 -7.80 2.13 -17.78
N ASP A 291 -8.43 0.97 -17.59
CA ASP A 291 -9.65 0.58 -18.30
C ASP A 291 -10.85 1.47 -17.92
N ILE A 292 -10.94 1.89 -16.65
CA ILE A 292 -12.01 2.79 -16.22
C ILE A 292 -11.76 4.25 -16.64
N VAL A 293 -10.52 4.74 -16.56
CA VAL A 293 -10.12 6.06 -17.04
C VAL A 293 -10.42 6.23 -18.54
N THR A 294 -10.14 5.19 -19.34
CA THR A 294 -10.40 5.22 -20.78
C THR A 294 -11.86 4.95 -21.17
N GLY A 295 -12.75 4.72 -20.17
CA GLY A 295 -14.17 4.41 -20.42
C GLY A 295 -14.43 3.03 -21.06
N LYS A 296 -13.46 2.13 -21.01
CA LYS A 296 -13.62 0.74 -21.49
C LYS A 296 -14.55 -0.06 -20.59
N ILE A 297 -14.55 0.26 -19.30
CA ILE A 297 -15.46 -0.24 -18.28
C ILE A 297 -16.07 0.94 -17.54
N ALA A 298 -17.21 0.72 -16.86
CA ALA A 298 -17.90 1.74 -16.08
C ALA A 298 -17.75 1.53 -14.57
N ILE A 299 -17.31 0.34 -14.14
CA ILE A 299 -17.14 -0.05 -12.75
C ILE A 299 -15.82 -0.83 -12.61
N ASN A 300 -15.00 -0.46 -11.63
CA ASN A 300 -13.81 -1.22 -11.24
C ASN A 300 -13.87 -1.51 -9.74
N PHE A 301 -13.84 -2.77 -9.36
CA PHE A 301 -13.57 -3.16 -7.99
C PHE A 301 -12.08 -3.00 -7.70
N ALA A 302 -11.73 -2.10 -6.78
CA ALA A 302 -10.35 -1.64 -6.59
C ALA A 302 -9.99 -1.34 -5.14
N TRP A 303 -8.69 -1.26 -4.89
CA TRP A 303 -8.14 -0.64 -3.67
C TRP A 303 -8.25 0.88 -3.74
N SER A 304 -8.39 1.52 -2.56
CA SER A 304 -8.57 2.98 -2.49
C SER A 304 -7.39 3.77 -3.09
N GLY A 305 -6.16 3.27 -3.03
CA GLY A 305 -5.02 3.92 -3.67
C GLY A 305 -5.12 3.90 -5.20
N ASP A 306 -5.50 2.76 -5.80
CA ASP A 306 -5.81 2.67 -7.24
C ASP A 306 -6.96 3.62 -7.62
N ALA A 307 -7.90 3.82 -6.69
CA ALA A 307 -9.02 4.72 -6.92
C ALA A 307 -8.55 6.16 -6.98
N VAL A 308 -7.73 6.62 -6.03
CA VAL A 308 -7.16 7.99 -6.04
C VAL A 308 -6.46 8.26 -7.36
N TYR A 309 -5.55 7.36 -7.78
CA TYR A 309 -4.88 7.45 -9.07
C TYR A 309 -5.85 7.54 -10.26
N SER A 310 -6.88 6.70 -10.28
CA SER A 310 -7.85 6.67 -11.38
C SER A 310 -8.72 7.92 -11.43
N LEU A 311 -9.12 8.45 -10.26
CA LEU A 311 -9.93 9.66 -10.16
C LEU A 311 -9.12 10.87 -10.65
N ASP A 312 -7.87 10.97 -10.20
CA ASP A 312 -6.94 12.02 -10.58
C ASP A 312 -6.66 12.00 -12.10
N THR A 313 -6.20 10.85 -12.60
CA THR A 313 -5.89 10.69 -14.03
C THR A 313 -7.10 10.97 -14.94
N ALA A 314 -8.31 10.56 -14.56
CA ALA A 314 -9.51 10.78 -15.36
C ALA A 314 -9.92 12.26 -15.41
N GLU A 315 -9.60 13.01 -14.37
CA GLU A 315 -9.91 14.44 -14.29
C GLU A 315 -8.86 15.31 -14.98
N TYR A 316 -7.57 15.03 -14.77
CA TYR A 316 -6.49 15.92 -15.20
C TYR A 316 -5.81 15.53 -16.51
N ASP A 317 -5.74 14.25 -16.90
CA ASP A 317 -5.10 13.83 -18.16
C ASP A 317 -5.92 14.19 -19.41
N ASN A 318 -7.20 14.51 -19.26
CA ASN A 318 -8.08 14.91 -20.35
C ASN A 318 -8.61 16.34 -20.14
N GLU A 319 -7.74 17.33 -20.28
CA GLU A 319 -8.05 18.76 -20.08
C GLU A 319 -9.26 19.26 -20.93
N GLU A 320 -9.56 18.62 -22.10
CA GLU A 320 -10.67 19.03 -22.97
C GLU A 320 -12.03 18.46 -22.52
N GLU A 321 -12.04 17.24 -21.93
CA GLU A 321 -13.26 16.54 -21.47
C GLU A 321 -12.96 15.74 -20.18
N PRO A 322 -12.79 16.39 -19.02
CA PRO A 322 -12.49 15.71 -17.77
C PRO A 322 -13.64 14.77 -17.37
N VAL A 323 -13.28 13.59 -16.85
CA VAL A 323 -14.25 12.61 -16.35
C VAL A 323 -14.14 12.52 -14.83
N TYR A 324 -15.23 12.91 -14.15
CA TYR A 324 -15.30 12.89 -12.70
C TYR A 324 -15.73 11.50 -12.20
N LEU A 325 -14.76 10.61 -11.99
CA LEU A 325 -14.99 9.32 -11.38
C LEU A 325 -15.25 9.46 -9.88
N TYR A 326 -15.93 8.46 -9.30
CA TYR A 326 -16.22 8.36 -7.88
C TYR A 326 -15.75 7.01 -7.31
N TYR A 327 -15.53 7.00 -6.01
CA TYR A 327 -15.23 5.79 -5.26
C TYR A 327 -16.28 5.57 -4.17
N SER A 328 -16.74 4.35 -4.02
CA SER A 328 -17.72 3.97 -2.99
C SER A 328 -17.24 2.74 -2.23
N VAL A 329 -17.26 2.83 -0.90
CA VAL A 329 -17.20 1.67 -0.02
C VAL A 329 -18.65 1.24 0.27
N PRO A 330 -19.09 0.06 -0.19
CA PRO A 330 -20.49 -0.34 -0.08
C PRO A 330 -21.02 -0.42 1.35
N GLU A 331 -22.35 -0.30 1.48
CA GLU A 331 -23.06 -0.21 2.77
C GLU A 331 -23.08 -1.52 3.55
N GLU A 332 -22.95 -2.65 2.89
CA GLU A 332 -22.79 -3.97 3.51
C GLU A 332 -21.50 -4.08 4.32
N GLY A 333 -20.52 -3.27 3.95
CA GLY A 333 -19.19 -3.28 4.51
C GLY A 333 -18.12 -3.66 3.50
N SER A 334 -16.87 -3.59 3.93
CA SER A 334 -15.73 -3.90 3.08
C SER A 334 -14.50 -4.29 3.90
N ASN A 335 -13.40 -4.56 3.20
CA ASN A 335 -12.10 -4.71 3.82
C ASN A 335 -11.44 -3.35 4.08
N VAL A 336 -10.88 -3.19 5.29
CA VAL A 336 -9.78 -2.26 5.55
C VAL A 336 -8.51 -3.09 5.55
N TRP A 337 -7.58 -2.76 4.67
CA TRP A 337 -6.31 -3.48 4.49
C TRP A 337 -5.12 -2.65 4.97
N PHE A 338 -4.06 -3.34 5.35
CA PHE A 338 -2.80 -2.75 5.78
C PHE A 338 -1.63 -3.50 5.18
N ASP A 339 -0.62 -2.75 4.76
CA ASP A 339 0.72 -3.27 4.58
C ASP A 339 1.62 -2.74 5.69
N GLY A 340 2.50 -3.58 6.20
CA GLY A 340 3.32 -3.20 7.33
C GLY A 340 4.72 -3.80 7.29
N TRP A 341 5.68 -3.03 7.81
CA TRP A 341 7.05 -3.46 7.92
C TRP A 341 7.22 -4.53 8.99
N VAL A 342 7.84 -5.64 8.64
CA VAL A 342 8.18 -6.73 9.55
C VAL A 342 9.65 -7.09 9.43
N MET A 343 10.25 -7.58 10.53
CA MET A 343 11.64 -8.05 10.56
C MET A 343 11.65 -9.59 10.61
N PRO A 344 12.11 -10.30 9.56
CA PRO A 344 12.32 -11.74 9.64
C PRO A 344 13.35 -12.11 10.71
N LYS A 345 13.27 -13.34 11.25
CA LYS A 345 14.27 -13.84 12.22
C LYS A 345 15.68 -13.78 11.66
N GLY A 346 16.58 -13.21 12.45
CA GLY A 346 17.98 -13.01 12.08
C GLY A 346 18.27 -11.68 11.38
N ALA A 347 17.29 -10.80 11.24
CA ALA A 347 17.44 -9.45 10.72
C ALA A 347 18.43 -8.60 11.54
N ASN A 348 19.12 -7.67 10.89
CA ASN A 348 19.87 -6.61 11.57
C ASN A 348 18.89 -5.62 12.21
N LYS A 349 18.39 -5.99 13.39
CA LYS A 349 17.33 -5.26 14.11
C LYS A 349 17.59 -3.76 14.22
N LYS A 350 18.81 -3.36 14.57
CA LYS A 350 19.15 -1.94 14.74
C LYS A 350 19.01 -1.18 13.42
N LEU A 351 19.56 -1.72 12.35
CA LEU A 351 19.55 -1.08 11.04
C LEU A 351 18.13 -1.08 10.45
N ALA A 352 17.42 -2.21 10.55
CA ALA A 352 16.02 -2.34 10.12
C ALA A 352 15.10 -1.33 10.84
N GLN A 353 15.20 -1.23 12.17
CA GLN A 353 14.43 -0.26 12.95
C GLN A 353 14.80 1.19 12.62
N SER A 354 16.06 1.49 12.29
CA SER A 354 16.45 2.84 11.88
C SER A 354 15.81 3.24 10.54
N PHE A 355 15.69 2.29 9.60
CA PHE A 355 15.04 2.54 8.31
C PHE A 355 13.53 2.76 8.48
N VAL A 356 12.88 1.89 9.26
CA VAL A 356 11.44 2.07 9.57
C VAL A 356 11.18 3.39 10.30
N ASN A 357 12.06 3.77 11.24
CA ASN A 357 11.97 5.08 11.90
C ASN A 357 12.09 6.24 10.93
N TYR A 358 12.98 6.13 9.94
CA TYR A 358 13.13 7.13 8.90
C TYR A 358 11.85 7.28 8.07
N LEU A 359 11.26 6.15 7.66
CA LEU A 359 9.99 6.13 6.93
C LEU A 359 8.78 6.63 7.73
N CYS A 360 8.82 6.53 9.07
CA CYS A 360 7.77 7.04 9.95
C CYS A 360 7.86 8.55 10.22
N SER A 361 8.79 9.28 9.63
CA SER A 361 8.75 10.75 9.71
C SER A 361 7.62 11.29 8.81
N PRO A 362 6.90 12.34 9.23
CA PRO A 362 5.85 12.95 8.41
C PRO A 362 6.33 13.38 7.02
N GLU A 363 7.55 13.92 6.92
CA GLU A 363 8.18 14.29 5.66
C GLU A 363 8.30 13.10 4.69
N MET A 364 8.84 11.96 5.15
CA MET A 364 8.96 10.76 4.31
C MET A 364 7.60 10.11 4.03
N ALA A 365 6.65 10.23 4.94
CA ALA A 365 5.28 9.77 4.72
C ALA A 365 4.62 10.54 3.57
N VAL A 366 4.68 11.88 3.60
CA VAL A 366 4.18 12.75 2.52
C VAL A 366 4.85 12.40 1.19
N ARG A 367 6.18 12.31 1.17
CA ARG A 367 6.94 11.98 -0.03
C ARG A 367 6.52 10.65 -0.65
N ASN A 368 6.40 9.59 0.17
CA ASN A 368 5.96 8.28 -0.31
C ASN A 368 4.49 8.28 -0.73
N MET A 369 3.61 9.03 -0.04
CA MET A 369 2.21 9.19 -0.45
C MET A 369 2.09 9.85 -1.82
N SER A 370 2.89 10.89 -2.07
CA SER A 370 2.93 11.59 -3.37
C SER A 370 3.39 10.68 -4.51
N PHE A 371 4.34 9.79 -4.23
CA PHE A 371 4.84 8.83 -5.23
C PHE A 371 3.88 7.65 -5.46
N ILE A 372 3.35 7.07 -4.38
CA ILE A 372 2.58 5.82 -4.43
C ILE A 372 1.09 6.08 -4.72
N GLY A 373 0.55 7.24 -4.29
CA GLY A 373 -0.88 7.54 -4.29
C GLY A 373 -1.68 6.89 -3.16
N TYR A 374 -1.04 6.11 -2.28
CA TYR A 374 -1.68 5.42 -1.16
C TYR A 374 -1.57 6.21 0.14
N THR A 375 -2.48 5.96 1.08
CA THR A 375 -2.52 6.66 2.36
C THR A 375 -1.53 6.05 3.35
N SER A 376 -0.63 6.87 3.89
CA SER A 376 0.25 6.47 4.98
C SER A 376 -0.49 6.39 6.31
N GLY A 377 0.00 5.54 7.21
CA GLY A 377 -0.45 5.49 8.60
C GLY A 377 0.04 6.64 9.47
N ILE A 378 0.85 7.54 8.96
CA ILE A 378 1.51 8.62 9.70
C ILE A 378 0.60 9.85 9.77
N ILE A 379 0.61 10.52 10.93
CA ILE A 379 -0.07 11.79 11.18
C ILE A 379 0.96 12.87 11.51
N GLY A 380 0.60 14.12 11.33
CA GLY A 380 1.45 15.27 11.64
C GLY A 380 1.02 16.51 10.89
N ASP A 381 1.69 17.62 11.16
CA ASP A 381 1.37 18.90 10.55
C ASP A 381 1.69 18.90 9.05
N GLU A 382 2.80 18.26 8.66
CA GLU A 382 3.21 18.10 7.26
C GLU A 382 2.19 17.29 6.44
N VAL A 383 1.58 16.26 7.06
CA VAL A 383 0.51 15.48 6.43
C VAL A 383 -0.74 16.33 6.25
N LEU A 384 -1.08 17.18 7.23
CA LEU A 384 -2.21 18.09 7.13
C LEU A 384 -1.97 19.19 6.08
N ASP A 385 -0.74 19.67 5.95
CA ASP A 385 -0.36 20.62 4.89
C ASP A 385 -0.52 19.98 3.51
N MET A 386 -0.06 18.74 3.31
CA MET A 386 -0.27 17.99 2.07
C MET A 386 -1.78 17.79 1.79
N ILE A 387 -2.57 17.39 2.79
CA ILE A 387 -4.03 17.25 2.62
C ILE A 387 -4.65 18.58 2.17
N ASN A 388 -4.20 19.70 2.75
CA ASN A 388 -4.70 21.02 2.35
C ASN A 388 -4.24 21.40 0.94
N GLU A 389 -3.02 21.11 0.57
CA GLU A 389 -2.49 21.36 -0.77
C GLU A 389 -3.28 20.59 -1.84
N TRP A 390 -3.61 19.31 -1.58
CA TRP A 390 -4.28 18.47 -2.57
C TRP A 390 -5.81 18.65 -2.60
N TYR A 391 -6.42 18.86 -1.45
CA TYR A 391 -7.89 18.82 -1.32
C TYR A 391 -8.48 20.04 -0.63
N GLY A 392 -7.66 20.85 0.00
CA GLY A 392 -8.12 21.90 0.91
C GLY A 392 -8.36 23.24 0.23
N VAL A 393 -9.15 24.08 0.93
CA VAL A 393 -9.48 25.42 0.48
C VAL A 393 -8.63 26.50 1.15
N LEU A 394 -7.74 26.15 2.08
CA LEU A 394 -6.90 27.15 2.71
C LEU A 394 -5.72 27.50 1.81
N PRO A 395 -5.37 28.81 1.68
CA PRO A 395 -4.14 29.19 1.02
C PRO A 395 -2.92 28.49 1.64
N TYR A 396 -1.99 28.08 0.81
CA TYR A 396 -0.75 27.44 1.21
C TYR A 396 0.45 28.18 0.64
N TYR A 397 1.58 28.09 1.33
CA TYR A 397 2.83 28.69 0.88
C TYR A 397 3.70 27.61 0.24
N TYR A 398 4.06 27.81 -1.01
CA TYR A 398 4.97 26.93 -1.75
C TYR A 398 6.31 27.64 -1.96
N GLU A 399 7.40 26.95 -1.67
CA GLU A 399 8.76 27.40 -1.87
C GLU A 399 9.45 26.54 -2.93
N ASP A 400 9.77 27.13 -4.07
CA ASP A 400 10.50 26.48 -5.14
C ASP A 400 11.95 26.94 -5.12
N GLU A 401 12.88 26.03 -4.81
CA GLU A 401 14.31 26.32 -4.76
C GLU A 401 14.91 26.55 -6.16
N GLU A 402 14.29 25.98 -7.21
CA GLU A 402 14.76 26.06 -8.59
C GLU A 402 14.15 27.24 -9.35
N ASP A 403 12.90 27.59 -9.04
CA ASP A 403 12.17 28.73 -9.64
C ASP A 403 11.62 29.70 -8.57
N PRO A 404 12.42 30.68 -8.14
CA PRO A 404 11.95 31.66 -7.15
C PRO A 404 10.73 32.49 -7.57
N GLU A 405 10.36 32.52 -8.87
CA GLU A 405 9.15 33.21 -9.35
C GLU A 405 7.90 32.38 -9.02
N SER A 406 8.03 31.09 -8.80
CA SER A 406 6.98 30.16 -8.36
C SER A 406 6.87 30.08 -6.84
N THR A 407 7.75 30.74 -6.07
CA THR A 407 7.68 30.78 -4.61
C THR A 407 6.66 31.82 -4.14
N GLY A 408 5.67 31.40 -3.35
CA GLY A 408 4.67 32.32 -2.83
C GLY A 408 3.46 31.64 -2.22
N TRP A 409 2.44 32.45 -1.92
CA TRP A 409 1.15 31.97 -1.47
C TRP A 409 0.27 31.57 -2.66
N TYR A 410 -0.36 30.42 -2.56
CA TYR A 410 -1.28 29.88 -3.56
C TYR A 410 -2.68 29.74 -2.98
N PHE A 411 -3.67 29.96 -3.83
CA PHE A 411 -5.08 29.69 -3.56
C PHE A 411 -5.73 29.23 -4.87
N ASP A 412 -6.45 28.12 -4.82
CA ASP A 412 -7.11 27.50 -5.98
C ASP A 412 -6.17 27.35 -7.19
N GLY A 413 -4.94 26.88 -6.94
CA GLY A 413 -3.90 26.66 -7.96
C GLY A 413 -3.23 27.93 -8.51
N GLU A 414 -3.67 29.13 -8.11
CA GLU A 414 -3.11 30.41 -8.57
C GLU A 414 -2.22 31.06 -7.50
N ILE A 415 -1.08 31.62 -7.95
CA ILE A 415 -0.21 32.39 -7.06
C ILE A 415 -0.85 33.73 -6.73
N LEU A 416 -0.87 34.09 -5.45
CA LEU A 416 -1.46 35.33 -4.95
C LEU A 416 -0.45 36.48 -5.03
N ASP A 417 -0.91 37.65 -5.50
CA ASP A 417 -0.11 38.90 -5.50
C ASP A 417 -0.13 39.53 -4.10
N ILE A 418 0.49 38.85 -3.11
CA ILE A 418 0.57 39.31 -1.72
C ILE A 418 2.00 39.14 -1.21
N ASP A 419 2.45 40.09 -0.37
CA ASP A 419 3.79 40.07 0.23
C ASP A 419 3.70 39.66 1.70
N TYR A 420 3.40 38.36 1.93
CA TYR A 420 3.41 37.75 3.25
C TYR A 420 4.49 36.67 3.35
N SER A 421 5.16 36.60 4.52
CA SER A 421 6.09 35.50 4.78
C SER A 421 5.35 34.15 4.87
N ALA A 422 6.09 33.07 4.73
CA ALA A 422 5.59 31.70 4.90
C ALA A 422 4.90 31.45 6.26
N ASP A 423 5.27 32.23 7.30
CA ASP A 423 4.68 32.14 8.65
C ASP A 423 3.31 32.83 8.79
N ALA A 424 2.78 33.43 7.72
CA ALA A 424 1.43 34.02 7.77
C ALA A 424 0.38 32.91 7.97
N GLU A 425 -0.70 33.26 8.70
CA GLU A 425 -1.71 32.27 9.09
C GLU A 425 -2.99 32.42 8.24
N PRO A 426 -3.32 31.42 7.41
CA PRO A 426 -4.64 31.32 6.79
C PRO A 426 -5.73 31.14 7.82
N LYS A 427 -6.89 31.75 7.55
CA LYS A 427 -8.09 31.66 8.39
C LYS A 427 -9.31 31.42 7.52
N ILE A 428 -10.24 30.65 8.03
CA ILE A 428 -11.52 30.37 7.41
C ILE A 428 -12.64 30.77 8.37
N ILE A 429 -13.59 31.55 7.91
CA ILE A 429 -14.68 32.12 8.72
C ILE A 429 -15.99 31.78 8.06
N PRO A 430 -16.98 31.17 8.78
CA PRO A 430 -18.29 30.89 8.22
C PRO A 430 -18.96 32.18 7.69
N ASN A 431 -19.44 32.17 6.45
CA ASN A 431 -20.19 33.27 5.85
C ASN A 431 -21.68 33.16 6.21
N SER A 432 -22.32 34.27 6.48
CA SER A 432 -23.74 34.33 6.90
C SER A 432 -24.74 34.08 5.78
N ASN A 433 -24.32 34.06 4.52
CA ASN A 433 -25.18 33.99 3.33
C ASN A 433 -25.62 32.57 2.97
N GLY A 434 -24.96 31.52 3.51
CA GLY A 434 -25.34 30.12 3.25
C GLY A 434 -24.68 29.12 4.17
N GLU A 435 -25.17 27.90 4.12
CA GLU A 435 -24.53 26.72 4.72
C GLU A 435 -23.36 26.31 3.82
N ASN A 436 -22.22 25.88 4.42
CA ASN A 436 -20.98 25.53 3.74
C ASN A 436 -20.32 26.68 2.93
N LEU A 437 -20.71 27.94 3.18
CA LEU A 437 -20.03 29.11 2.63
C LEU A 437 -19.10 29.73 3.66
N TYR A 438 -17.89 30.05 3.23
CA TYR A 438 -16.84 30.58 4.09
C TYR A 438 -16.09 31.71 3.41
N ASP A 439 -15.58 32.64 4.22
CA ASP A 439 -14.63 33.68 3.78
C ASP A 439 -13.20 33.25 4.15
N ILE A 440 -12.31 33.37 3.19
CA ILE A 440 -10.90 32.94 3.31
C ILE A 440 -10.00 34.16 3.51
N TYR A 441 -9.13 34.10 4.49
CA TYR A 441 -8.19 35.16 4.85
C TYR A 441 -6.76 34.62 4.96
N ILE A 442 -5.78 35.49 4.73
CA ILE A 442 -4.41 35.33 5.24
C ILE A 442 -4.17 36.50 6.21
N ASN A 443 -3.88 36.18 7.47
CA ASN A 443 -3.88 37.14 8.58
C ASN A 443 -5.25 37.88 8.65
N ASP A 444 -5.27 39.17 8.31
CA ASP A 444 -6.47 39.99 8.29
C ASP A 444 -6.86 40.44 6.86
N THR A 445 -6.19 39.95 5.82
CA THR A 445 -6.48 40.23 4.42
C THR A 445 -7.45 39.18 3.88
N LEU A 446 -8.61 39.64 3.41
CA LEU A 446 -9.56 38.79 2.70
C LEU A 446 -8.97 38.36 1.36
N ILE A 447 -8.95 37.06 1.10
CA ILE A 447 -8.49 36.44 -0.15
C ILE A 447 -9.70 36.18 -1.05
N GLU A 448 -10.73 35.49 -0.53
CA GLU A 448 -11.95 35.17 -1.27
C GLU A 448 -13.17 35.17 -0.35
N GLU A 449 -14.34 35.57 -0.86
CA GLU A 449 -15.62 35.57 -0.16
C GLU A 449 -16.53 34.45 -0.67
N GLU A 450 -17.35 33.87 0.21
CA GLU A 450 -18.42 32.93 -0.15
C GLU A 450 -17.90 31.64 -0.83
N VAL A 451 -16.71 31.15 -0.42
CA VAL A 451 -16.14 29.88 -0.90
C VAL A 451 -17.00 28.72 -0.40
N GLU A 452 -17.53 27.92 -1.32
CA GLU A 452 -18.25 26.71 -0.98
C GLU A 452 -17.25 25.59 -0.67
N CYS A 453 -17.27 25.08 0.56
CA CYS A 453 -16.40 23.99 0.99
C CYS A 453 -17.00 23.21 2.16
N TYR A 454 -16.40 22.06 2.45
CA TYR A 454 -16.89 21.14 3.47
C TYR A 454 -15.91 21.04 4.63
N GLU A 455 -16.43 21.25 5.84
CA GLU A 455 -15.70 21.04 7.08
C GLU A 455 -15.66 19.55 7.43
N VAL A 456 -14.45 18.98 7.59
CA VAL A 456 -14.26 17.56 7.87
C VAL A 456 -13.37 17.38 9.10
N SER A 457 -13.88 16.63 10.08
CA SER A 457 -13.09 16.26 11.25
C SER A 457 -12.27 15.01 10.98
N LEU A 458 -10.94 15.13 11.09
CA LEU A 458 -9.99 14.02 11.09
C LEU A 458 -9.64 13.55 12.51
N ASN A 459 -10.35 14.04 13.53
CA ASN A 459 -9.99 13.80 14.92
C ASN A 459 -9.86 12.32 15.30
N HIS A 460 -10.58 11.42 14.64
CA HIS A 460 -10.49 9.98 14.92
C HIS A 460 -9.12 9.38 14.57
N TYR A 461 -8.36 9.99 13.65
CA TYR A 461 -6.99 9.59 13.35
C TYR A 461 -5.98 10.11 14.39
N PHE A 462 -6.34 11.17 15.13
CA PHE A 462 -5.48 11.86 16.11
C PHE A 462 -5.91 11.62 17.56
N GLU A 463 -7.06 10.98 17.79
CA GLU A 463 -7.57 10.75 19.13
C GLU A 463 -6.61 9.88 19.96
N ASN A 464 -6.10 10.42 21.07
CA ASN A 464 -5.06 9.86 21.92
C ASN A 464 -3.65 9.86 21.29
N ALA A 465 -3.38 10.71 20.31
CA ALA A 465 -2.01 10.97 19.87
C ALA A 465 -1.15 11.57 20.99
N ASP A 466 0.16 11.45 20.87
CA ASP A 466 1.09 12.04 21.82
C ASP A 466 0.89 13.56 21.90
N GLN A 467 0.96 14.12 23.10
CA GLN A 467 0.70 15.55 23.33
C GLN A 467 1.64 16.45 22.51
N GLU A 468 2.89 16.01 22.30
CA GLU A 468 3.86 16.71 21.46
C GLU A 468 3.36 16.88 20.03
N ILE A 469 2.71 15.84 19.47
CA ILE A 469 2.14 15.88 18.12
C ILE A 469 0.94 16.83 18.08
N LEU A 470 0.03 16.74 19.06
CA LEU A 470 -1.15 17.61 19.11
C LEU A 470 -0.75 19.08 19.30
N ASP A 471 0.29 19.36 20.08
CA ASP A 471 0.82 20.71 20.32
C ASP A 471 1.54 21.28 19.07
N SER A 472 2.01 20.42 18.15
CA SER A 472 2.65 20.85 16.91
C SER A 472 1.66 21.20 15.79
N ILE A 473 0.39 20.77 15.89
CA ILE A 473 -0.61 21.03 14.87
C ILE A 473 -0.89 22.54 14.74
N LYS A 474 -0.78 23.06 13.54
CA LYS A 474 -1.03 24.49 13.23
C LYS A 474 -2.46 24.87 13.59
N PRO A 475 -2.66 26.10 14.12
CA PRO A 475 -3.99 26.57 14.56
C PRO A 475 -5.06 26.49 13.46
N ARG A 476 -4.69 26.63 12.18
CA ARG A 476 -5.59 26.53 11.03
C ARG A 476 -6.28 25.18 10.86
N TYR A 477 -5.68 24.13 11.43
CA TYR A 477 -6.22 22.76 11.42
C TYR A 477 -6.92 22.38 12.74
N LEU A 478 -7.11 23.32 13.65
CA LEU A 478 -7.75 23.08 14.95
C LEU A 478 -9.08 23.85 15.06
N LYS A 479 -10.18 23.12 15.21
CA LYS A 479 -11.48 23.68 15.54
C LYS A 479 -12.01 23.03 16.82
N ASP A 480 -12.32 23.87 17.83
CA ASP A 480 -12.78 23.41 19.15
C ASP A 480 -11.89 22.31 19.76
N GLY A 481 -10.56 22.37 19.53
CA GLY A 481 -9.57 21.40 20.00
C GLY A 481 -9.58 20.06 19.25
N LYS A 482 -10.23 20.00 18.09
CA LYS A 482 -10.26 18.82 17.21
C LYS A 482 -9.56 19.11 15.90
N VAL A 483 -8.84 18.12 15.37
CA VAL A 483 -8.22 18.23 14.04
C VAL A 483 -9.31 18.24 12.98
N THR A 484 -9.30 19.30 12.18
CA THR A 484 -10.34 19.61 11.19
C THR A 484 -9.69 20.19 9.95
N VAL A 485 -10.12 19.74 8.77
CA VAL A 485 -9.73 20.28 7.47
C VAL A 485 -10.96 20.80 6.73
N TYR A 486 -10.73 21.69 5.77
CA TYR A 486 -11.79 22.24 4.92
C TYR A 486 -11.44 21.88 3.48
N VAL A 487 -12.31 21.13 2.81
CA VAL A 487 -12.04 20.54 1.49
C VAL A 487 -13.05 21.02 0.45
N TRP A 488 -12.61 21.07 -0.83
CA TRP A 488 -13.46 21.49 -1.94
C TRP A 488 -14.61 20.51 -2.19
N GLU A 489 -14.31 19.21 -2.14
CA GLU A 489 -15.25 18.16 -2.51
C GLU A 489 -15.32 17.03 -1.50
N ARG A 490 -16.47 16.37 -1.46
CA ARG A 490 -16.72 15.16 -0.69
C ARG A 490 -17.06 14.01 -1.66
N ASP A 491 -16.96 12.78 -1.15
CA ASP A 491 -17.29 11.55 -1.87
C ASP A 491 -16.37 11.23 -3.08
N ARG A 492 -15.22 11.90 -3.16
CA ARG A 492 -14.21 11.68 -4.19
C ARG A 492 -12.84 11.40 -3.57
N GLN A 493 -11.73 11.95 -4.13
CA GLN A 493 -10.35 11.61 -3.75
C GLN A 493 -10.08 11.73 -2.25
N PHE A 494 -10.52 12.83 -1.61
CA PHE A 494 -10.31 13.04 -0.19
C PHE A 494 -10.95 11.93 0.66
N ASP A 495 -12.25 11.65 0.47
CA ASP A 495 -12.95 10.60 1.24
C ASP A 495 -12.44 9.19 0.91
N THR A 496 -11.81 9.01 -0.26
CA THR A 496 -11.17 7.76 -0.66
C THR A 496 -9.90 7.49 0.16
N GLN A 497 -9.10 8.53 0.44
CA GLN A 497 -7.88 8.44 1.25
C GLN A 497 -8.17 8.52 2.77
N TYR A 498 -9.13 9.35 3.16
CA TYR A 498 -9.45 9.63 4.56
C TYR A 498 -10.92 9.31 4.86
N PRO A 499 -11.32 8.03 4.80
CA PRO A 499 -12.70 7.63 5.04
C PRO A 499 -13.18 8.00 6.43
N SER A 500 -14.46 8.37 6.53
CA SER A 500 -15.09 8.70 7.81
C SER A 500 -15.18 7.49 8.75
N MET A 501 -15.37 7.76 10.05
CA MET A 501 -15.61 6.68 11.02
C MET A 501 -16.86 5.84 10.72
N GLU A 502 -17.85 6.40 10.03
CA GLU A 502 -19.02 5.62 9.58
C GLU A 502 -18.60 4.56 8.55
N VAL A 503 -17.74 4.94 7.60
CA VAL A 503 -17.18 4.00 6.61
C VAL A 503 -16.29 2.98 7.29
N LEU A 504 -15.37 3.41 8.15
CA LEU A 504 -14.43 2.52 8.84
C LEU A 504 -15.15 1.54 9.78
N ALA A 505 -16.26 1.95 10.41
CA ALA A 505 -17.03 1.07 11.29
C ALA A 505 -17.62 -0.15 10.59
N ARG A 506 -17.92 -0.06 9.28
CA ARG A 506 -18.39 -1.18 8.46
C ARG A 506 -17.28 -1.93 7.72
N CYS A 507 -16.02 -1.53 7.91
CA CYS A 507 -14.88 -2.24 7.36
C CYS A 507 -14.28 -3.22 8.37
N ALA A 508 -13.71 -4.30 7.88
CA ALA A 508 -13.08 -5.32 8.70
C ALA A 508 -11.72 -5.73 8.10
N ILE A 509 -10.84 -6.24 8.96
CA ILE A 509 -9.53 -6.75 8.55
C ILE A 509 -9.69 -8.20 8.09
N MET A 510 -9.06 -8.56 6.96
CA MET A 510 -8.97 -9.95 6.53
C MET A 510 -8.06 -10.76 7.46
N GLU A 511 -8.55 -11.95 7.85
CA GLU A 511 -7.77 -12.90 8.64
C GLU A 511 -7.21 -14.03 7.75
N ASP A 512 -6.14 -14.68 8.21
CA ASP A 512 -5.63 -15.87 7.52
C ASP A 512 -6.67 -17.00 7.60
N PHE A 513 -6.95 -17.65 6.47
CA PHE A 513 -7.89 -18.77 6.41
C PHE A 513 -7.46 -20.02 7.20
N GLY A 514 -6.23 -20.01 7.73
CA GLY A 514 -5.71 -21.10 8.54
C GLY A 514 -5.78 -22.46 7.82
N ILE A 515 -6.46 -23.41 8.45
CA ILE A 515 -6.62 -24.77 7.90
C ILE A 515 -7.50 -24.80 6.64
N GLN A 516 -8.34 -23.80 6.42
CA GLN A 516 -9.22 -23.70 5.25
C GLN A 516 -8.52 -23.11 4.02
N ASN A 517 -7.29 -22.65 4.14
CA ASN A 517 -6.58 -21.97 3.06
C ASN A 517 -6.57 -22.76 1.74
N ASN A 518 -6.35 -24.08 1.81
CA ASN A 518 -6.37 -24.92 0.61
C ASN A 518 -7.78 -24.99 -0.02
N ALA A 519 -8.82 -25.11 0.82
CA ALA A 519 -10.21 -25.17 0.34
C ALA A 519 -10.64 -23.86 -0.33
N VAL A 520 -10.21 -22.72 0.21
CA VAL A 520 -10.44 -21.40 -0.40
C VAL A 520 -9.70 -21.26 -1.73
N MET A 521 -8.44 -21.73 -1.81
CA MET A 521 -7.69 -21.72 -3.06
C MET A 521 -8.34 -22.64 -4.12
N ASP A 522 -8.80 -23.82 -3.75
CA ASP A 522 -9.51 -24.75 -4.65
C ASP A 522 -10.83 -24.13 -5.13
N MET A 523 -11.58 -23.47 -4.24
CA MET A 523 -12.80 -22.71 -4.57
C MET A 523 -12.49 -21.63 -5.60
N TRP A 524 -11.44 -20.82 -5.38
CA TRP A 524 -11.04 -19.75 -6.29
C TRP A 524 -10.66 -20.27 -7.68
N GLU A 525 -9.89 -21.36 -7.75
CA GLU A 525 -9.59 -22.02 -9.02
C GLU A 525 -10.87 -22.49 -9.73
N ASN A 526 -11.84 -23.03 -9.01
CA ASN A 526 -13.14 -23.41 -9.57
C ASN A 526 -13.92 -22.22 -10.13
N VAL A 527 -13.85 -21.07 -9.47
CA VAL A 527 -14.44 -19.80 -9.97
C VAL A 527 -13.75 -19.37 -11.25
N LYS A 528 -12.41 -19.39 -11.32
CA LYS A 528 -11.64 -18.95 -12.49
C LYS A 528 -11.82 -19.85 -13.70
N ILE A 529 -11.76 -21.15 -13.53
CA ILE A 529 -11.90 -22.11 -14.63
C ILE A 529 -13.32 -22.08 -15.20
N GLY A 530 -14.32 -21.90 -14.34
CA GLY A 530 -15.73 -21.99 -14.70
C GLY A 530 -16.15 -23.43 -15.06
N ASP A 531 -17.43 -23.64 -15.31
CA ASP A 531 -17.93 -24.93 -15.78
C ASP A 531 -17.54 -25.14 -17.22
N ILE A 532 -16.56 -26.04 -17.47
CA ILE A 532 -16.23 -26.46 -18.83
C ILE A 532 -17.47 -27.18 -19.41
N PRO A 533 -18.11 -26.67 -20.47
CA PRO A 533 -19.25 -27.32 -21.04
C PRO A 533 -18.95 -28.79 -21.33
N PHE A 534 -19.82 -29.69 -20.93
CA PHE A 534 -19.68 -31.14 -21.10
C PHE A 534 -19.32 -31.51 -22.56
N SER A 535 -19.81 -30.74 -23.51
CA SER A 535 -19.49 -30.85 -24.95
C SER A 535 -18.00 -30.62 -25.24
N ILE A 536 -17.34 -29.66 -24.56
CA ILE A 536 -15.90 -29.38 -24.71
C ILE A 536 -15.09 -30.50 -24.05
N THR A 537 -15.50 -30.98 -22.90
CA THR A 537 -14.87 -32.12 -22.21
C THR A 537 -14.88 -33.35 -23.10
N ILE A 538 -16.02 -33.67 -23.73
CA ILE A 538 -16.13 -34.79 -24.69
C ILE A 538 -15.22 -34.55 -25.90
N LEU A 539 -15.16 -33.32 -26.43
CA LEU A 539 -14.31 -33.00 -27.59
C LEU A 539 -12.83 -33.20 -27.26
N VAL A 540 -12.38 -32.73 -26.11
CA VAL A 540 -10.98 -32.88 -25.65
C VAL A 540 -10.63 -34.34 -25.42
N LEU A 541 -11.51 -35.11 -24.75
CA LEU A 541 -11.33 -36.55 -24.56
C LEU A 541 -11.31 -37.29 -25.88
N GLY A 542 -12.17 -36.92 -26.83
CA GLY A 542 -12.19 -37.47 -28.19
C GLY A 542 -10.89 -37.20 -28.94
N LEU A 543 -10.37 -35.98 -28.90
CA LEU A 543 -9.07 -35.61 -29.50
C LEU A 543 -7.90 -36.34 -28.86
N LEU A 544 -7.87 -36.46 -27.54
CA LEU A 544 -6.85 -37.23 -26.81
C LEU A 544 -6.87 -38.71 -27.23
N THR A 545 -8.06 -39.30 -27.33
CA THR A 545 -8.23 -40.70 -27.74
C THR A 545 -7.76 -40.91 -29.17
N LEU A 546 -8.06 -39.99 -30.10
CA LEU A 546 -7.57 -40.00 -31.46
C LEU A 546 -6.02 -39.88 -31.57
N CYS A 547 -5.44 -38.98 -30.78
CA CYS A 547 -3.98 -38.81 -30.70
C CYS A 547 -3.29 -40.09 -30.17
N LEU A 548 -3.83 -40.69 -29.12
CA LEU A 548 -3.32 -41.94 -28.55
C LEU A 548 -3.45 -43.09 -29.56
N GLY A 549 -4.59 -43.18 -30.25
CA GLY A 549 -4.81 -44.15 -31.34
C GLY A 549 -3.83 -43.99 -32.49
N ALA A 550 -3.56 -42.74 -32.92
CA ALA A 550 -2.57 -42.45 -33.95
C ALA A 550 -1.13 -42.81 -33.53
N LEU A 551 -0.77 -42.54 -32.26
CA LEU A 551 0.54 -42.93 -31.69
C LEU A 551 0.68 -44.45 -31.60
N TYR A 552 -0.39 -45.15 -31.21
CA TYR A 552 -0.41 -46.59 -31.13
C TYR A 552 -0.27 -47.23 -32.51
N THR A 553 -1.02 -46.78 -33.52
CA THR A 553 -0.95 -47.24 -34.91
C THR A 553 0.45 -46.98 -35.50
N LYS A 554 1.05 -45.81 -35.24
CA LYS A 554 2.41 -45.48 -35.68
C LYS A 554 3.48 -46.43 -35.06
N ARG A 555 3.33 -46.73 -33.75
CA ARG A 555 4.20 -47.72 -33.08
C ARG A 555 4.00 -49.10 -33.62
N PHE A 556 2.75 -49.53 -33.84
CA PHE A 556 2.44 -50.85 -34.41
C PHE A 556 2.99 -51.00 -35.83
N MET A 557 2.83 -50.00 -36.69
CA MET A 557 3.39 -50.03 -38.06
C MET A 557 4.93 -50.07 -38.04
N LYS A 558 5.59 -49.32 -37.13
CA LYS A 558 7.05 -49.40 -36.97
C LYS A 558 7.50 -50.79 -36.51
N ALA A 559 6.78 -51.41 -35.56
CA ALA A 559 7.05 -52.75 -35.09
C ALA A 559 6.89 -53.78 -36.21
N ARG A 560 5.82 -53.65 -37.02
CA ARG A 560 5.55 -54.53 -38.18
C ARG A 560 6.61 -54.39 -39.27
N GLN A 561 7.07 -53.19 -39.57
CA GLN A 561 8.17 -52.91 -40.49
C GLN A 561 9.50 -53.52 -39.97
N LYS A 562 9.77 -53.40 -38.68
CA LYS A 562 10.97 -54.00 -38.02
C LYS A 562 10.92 -55.52 -38.09
N ALA A 563 9.76 -56.15 -37.89
CA ALA A 563 9.57 -57.60 -38.01
C ALA A 563 9.71 -58.09 -39.46
N LYS A 564 9.17 -57.32 -40.48
CA LYS A 564 9.40 -57.64 -41.90
C LYS A 564 10.86 -57.54 -42.31
N ARG A 565 11.61 -56.55 -41.81
CA ARG A 565 13.05 -56.42 -42.09
C ARG A 565 13.89 -57.56 -41.48
N ARG A 566 13.49 -58.06 -40.31
CA ARG A 566 14.15 -59.26 -39.72
C ARG A 566 13.93 -60.53 -40.53
N LYS A 567 12.72 -60.74 -41.07
CA LYS A 567 12.43 -61.92 -41.97
C LYS A 567 13.09 -61.87 -43.32
N ILE A 568 13.68 -60.78 -43.75
CA ILE A 568 14.40 -60.64 -45.02
C ILE A 568 15.92 -60.90 -44.80
N ILE A 569 16.38 -60.84 -43.58
CA ILE A 569 17.80 -61.04 -43.21
C ILE A 569 18.06 -62.46 -42.69
N GLU A 570 17.03 -63.22 -42.33
CA GLU A 570 17.06 -64.70 -42.15
C GLU A 570 16.76 -65.42 -43.46
#